data_dd6828b3afaca3ee9c3c02e189df348a
#
_entry.id   dd6828b3afaca3ee9c3c02e189df348a
#
_cell.length_a   1.000
_cell.length_b   1.000
_cell.length_c   1.000
_cell.angle_alpha   90.00
_cell.angle_beta   90.00
_cell.angle_gamma   90.00
#
_symmetry.space_group_name_H-M   'P 1'
#
loop_
_entity.id
_entity.type
_entity.pdbx_description
1 polymer ?
#
loop_
_entity_poly.entity_id
_entity_poly.type
_entity_poly.pdbx_seq_one_letter_code
_entity_poly.pdbx_strand_id
1 'polypeptide(L)'
;MKCFHGTTQENFLNLINNGDKPSGAWNCSDMDGNFYVYPENKIYGDDEEEIISEGIQQALGNATITAAFQMKTQNIVILELDIPEDDLNDDYSCDNMSNLASFTEYFDVSWIKKVYVTEFNAMYSPFCLPSLDNPNMNYLDESLELLAKSVQQSDSIQVFCDIMDTLAGNITEKDLKSFL
;
A
#
# COMPACT_ATOMS: atom_id res chain seq x y z
N MET A 1 -15.38 9.51 6.93
CA MET A 1 -14.72 8.34 7.57
C MET A 1 -13.23 8.43 7.35
N LYS A 2 -12.43 8.23 8.42
CA LYS A 2 -10.97 8.17 8.32
C LYS A 2 -10.55 6.89 7.60
N CYS A 3 -9.66 7.03 6.62
CA CYS A 3 -9.14 5.92 5.82
C CYS A 3 -7.64 6.07 5.61
N PHE A 4 -6.98 4.96 5.32
CA PHE A 4 -5.54 4.95 5.02
C PHE A 4 -5.29 4.31 3.65
N HIS A 5 -4.31 4.86 2.92
CA HIS A 5 -3.86 4.33 1.64
C HIS A 5 -2.36 4.41 1.55
N GLY A 6 -1.73 3.36 1.05
CA GLY A 6 -0.28 3.32 0.84
C GLY A 6 0.08 3.10 -0.63
N THR A 7 1.05 3.87 -1.10
CA THR A 7 1.51 3.82 -2.49
C THR A 7 2.96 4.27 -2.62
N THR A 8 3.51 4.25 -3.83
CA THR A 8 4.81 4.86 -4.13
C THR A 8 4.66 6.33 -4.46
N GLN A 9 5.73 7.12 -4.28
CA GLN A 9 5.70 8.55 -4.63
C GLN A 9 5.37 8.78 -6.09
N GLU A 10 5.84 7.93 -7.00
CA GLU A 10 5.53 8.04 -8.43
C GLU A 10 4.03 7.88 -8.68
N ASN A 11 3.42 6.84 -8.13
CA ASN A 11 1.98 6.61 -8.26
C ASN A 11 1.17 7.73 -7.62
N PHE A 12 1.61 8.24 -6.46
CA PHE A 12 0.97 9.37 -5.80
C PHE A 12 1.00 10.64 -6.66
N LEU A 13 2.16 10.97 -7.24
CA LEU A 13 2.29 12.14 -8.13
C LEU A 13 1.41 12.00 -9.38
N ASN A 14 1.31 10.80 -9.94
CA ASN A 14 0.40 10.53 -11.05
C ASN A 14 -1.06 10.74 -10.62
N LEU A 15 -1.44 10.25 -9.45
CA LEU A 15 -2.79 10.38 -8.91
C LEU A 15 -3.21 11.85 -8.73
N ILE A 16 -2.35 12.69 -8.12
CA ILE A 16 -2.68 14.10 -7.85
C ILE A 16 -2.58 15.00 -9.09
N ASN A 17 -1.70 14.70 -10.06
CA ASN A 17 -1.50 15.53 -11.23
C ASN A 17 -2.41 15.20 -12.41
N ASN A 18 -2.76 13.93 -12.58
CA ASN A 18 -3.49 13.48 -13.75
C ASN A 18 -4.94 13.10 -13.43
N GLY A 19 -5.28 13.00 -12.14
CA GLY A 19 -6.58 12.47 -11.71
C GLY A 19 -6.82 11.03 -12.21
N ASP A 20 -5.72 10.35 -12.58
CA ASP A 20 -5.79 9.00 -13.09
C ASP A 20 -6.33 8.06 -12.03
N LYS A 21 -7.29 7.26 -12.43
CA LYS A 21 -7.70 6.12 -11.62
C LYS A 21 -6.50 5.22 -11.41
N PRO A 22 -6.20 4.81 -10.18
CA PRO A 22 -5.08 3.92 -9.93
C PRO A 22 -5.29 2.65 -10.74
N SER A 23 -4.32 2.32 -11.60
CA SER A 23 -4.29 1.00 -12.21
C SER A 23 -4.04 0.01 -11.09
N GLY A 24 -4.92 -0.95 -10.91
CA GLY A 24 -4.79 -1.98 -9.88
C GLY A 24 -3.44 -2.68 -9.99
N ALA A 25 -2.51 -2.40 -9.06
CA ALA A 25 -1.18 -3.00 -9.05
C ALA A 25 -1.22 -4.51 -8.83
N TRP A 26 -2.37 -5.09 -8.54
CA TRP A 26 -2.53 -6.45 -8.09
C TRP A 26 -3.18 -7.40 -9.10
N ASN A 27 -3.40 -6.95 -10.36
CA ASN A 27 -3.93 -7.82 -11.42
C ASN A 27 -5.20 -8.62 -11.06
N CYS A 28 -6.03 -8.11 -10.18
CA CYS A 28 -7.41 -8.56 -10.11
C CYS A 28 -8.15 -7.80 -11.20
N SER A 29 -8.70 -8.50 -12.18
CA SER A 29 -9.42 -7.91 -13.32
C SER A 29 -10.58 -6.99 -12.92
N ASP A 30 -11.06 -7.14 -11.71
CA ASP A 30 -12.18 -6.38 -11.13
C ASP A 30 -11.72 -5.12 -10.39
N MET A 31 -10.40 -4.89 -10.26
CA MET A 31 -9.81 -3.77 -9.50
C MET A 31 -9.38 -2.60 -10.39
N ASP A 32 -9.56 -2.70 -11.70
CA ASP A 32 -9.18 -1.64 -12.64
C ASP A 32 -10.03 -0.38 -12.40
N GLY A 33 -9.36 0.66 -11.94
CA GLY A 33 -9.95 1.97 -11.77
C GLY A 33 -10.54 2.27 -10.40
N ASN A 34 -10.48 1.36 -9.43
CA ASN A 34 -10.90 1.58 -8.06
C ASN A 34 -9.74 2.07 -7.18
N PHE A 35 -10.04 2.97 -6.26
CA PHE A 35 -9.08 3.47 -5.27
C PHE A 35 -9.31 2.76 -3.95
N TYR A 36 -8.40 1.84 -3.59
CA TYR A 36 -8.51 1.00 -2.40
C TYR A 36 -7.95 1.69 -1.16
N VAL A 37 -8.67 1.55 -0.05
CA VAL A 37 -8.34 2.17 1.23
C VAL A 37 -8.62 1.22 2.39
N TYR A 38 -8.00 1.50 3.54
CA TYR A 38 -8.26 0.83 4.82
C TYR A 38 -9.07 1.77 5.71
N PRO A 39 -10.39 1.59 5.85
CA PRO A 39 -11.22 2.44 6.67
C PRO A 39 -11.06 2.11 8.16
N GLU A 40 -11.11 3.13 9.02
CA GLU A 40 -10.92 3.00 10.47
C GLU A 40 -11.84 1.98 11.14
N ASN A 41 -13.06 1.81 10.65
CA ASN A 41 -14.03 0.85 11.19
C ASN A 41 -13.70 -0.62 10.91
N LYS A 42 -12.68 -0.89 10.08
CA LYS A 42 -12.15 -2.23 9.79
C LYS A 42 -10.77 -2.47 10.41
N ILE A 43 -10.20 -1.46 11.07
CA ILE A 43 -8.89 -1.52 11.72
C ILE A 43 -9.08 -1.87 13.19
N TYR A 44 -8.28 -2.80 13.70
CA TYR A 44 -8.30 -3.15 15.10
C TYR A 44 -7.49 -2.13 15.93
N GLY A 45 -8.07 -1.66 17.02
CA GLY A 45 -7.43 -0.77 17.98
C GLY A 45 -8.41 -0.44 19.10
N ASP A 46 -7.91 -0.29 20.32
CA ASP A 46 -8.71 0.04 21.48
C ASP A 46 -8.95 1.55 21.62
N ASP A 47 -8.12 2.35 20.96
CA ASP A 47 -8.25 3.81 20.91
C ASP A 47 -7.84 4.40 19.55
N GLU A 48 -8.00 5.72 19.42
CA GLU A 48 -7.73 6.42 18.15
C GLU A 48 -6.24 6.38 17.75
N GLU A 49 -5.32 6.40 18.72
CA GLU A 49 -3.88 6.34 18.42
C GLU A 49 -3.48 4.96 17.87
N GLU A 50 -4.02 3.89 18.44
CA GLU A 50 -3.81 2.53 17.95
C GLU A 50 -4.42 2.35 16.55
N ILE A 51 -5.64 2.83 16.31
CA ILE A 51 -6.28 2.77 15.00
C ILE A 51 -5.45 3.50 13.94
N ILE A 52 -4.92 4.69 14.26
CA ILE A 52 -4.05 5.44 13.33
C ILE A 52 -2.74 4.68 13.09
N SER A 53 -2.10 4.18 14.14
CA SER A 53 -0.85 3.42 14.02
C SER A 53 -1.02 2.18 13.17
N GLU A 54 -2.05 1.39 13.41
CA GLU A 54 -2.34 0.17 12.66
C GLU A 54 -2.74 0.48 11.21
N GLY A 55 -3.54 1.53 10.98
CA GLY A 55 -3.89 1.98 9.64
C GLY A 55 -2.68 2.40 8.81
N ILE A 56 -1.72 3.10 9.44
CA ILE A 56 -0.44 3.46 8.82
C ILE A 56 0.37 2.19 8.50
N GLN A 57 0.42 1.22 9.40
CA GLN A 57 1.17 -0.03 9.18
C GLN A 57 0.57 -0.86 8.04
N GLN A 58 -0.75 -0.99 7.96
CA GLN A 58 -1.41 -1.70 6.87
C GLN A 58 -1.14 -1.02 5.52
N ALA A 59 -1.27 0.31 5.47
CA ALA A 59 -0.97 1.09 4.29
C ALA A 59 0.52 1.00 3.89
N LEU A 60 1.43 1.01 4.87
CA LEU A 60 2.87 0.82 4.67
C LEU A 60 3.17 -0.56 4.07
N GLY A 61 2.56 -1.62 4.59
CA GLY A 61 2.74 -2.98 4.07
C GLY A 61 2.37 -3.08 2.59
N ASN A 62 1.22 -2.55 2.21
CA ASN A 62 0.77 -2.53 0.81
C ASN A 62 1.71 -1.70 -0.10
N ALA A 63 2.09 -0.50 0.36
CA ALA A 63 3.00 0.35 -0.38
C ALA A 63 4.41 -0.26 -0.53
N THR A 64 4.87 -0.99 0.49
CA THR A 64 6.16 -1.71 0.46
C THR A 64 6.17 -2.78 -0.62
N ILE A 65 5.11 -3.56 -0.73
CA ILE A 65 4.98 -4.57 -1.80
C ILE A 65 4.95 -3.88 -3.17
N THR A 66 4.19 -2.82 -3.32
CA THR A 66 4.14 -2.04 -4.58
C THR A 66 5.52 -1.49 -4.95
N ALA A 67 6.27 -0.94 -3.99
CA ALA A 67 7.63 -0.45 -4.20
C ALA A 67 8.61 -1.57 -4.56
N ALA A 68 8.45 -2.75 -3.94
CA ALA A 68 9.27 -3.93 -4.22
C ALA A 68 9.09 -4.40 -5.67
N PHE A 69 7.87 -4.42 -6.20
CA PHE A 69 7.62 -4.73 -7.61
C PHE A 69 8.27 -3.73 -8.57
N GLN A 70 8.36 -2.48 -8.20
CA GLN A 70 9.03 -1.46 -9.01
C GLN A 70 10.56 -1.55 -8.97
N MET A 71 11.13 -2.31 -8.04
CA MET A 71 12.56 -2.63 -7.91
C MET A 71 13.48 -1.39 -7.95
N LYS A 72 13.02 -0.26 -7.40
CA LYS A 72 13.80 0.98 -7.37
C LYS A 72 13.74 1.64 -6.00
N THR A 73 14.85 2.31 -5.62
CA THR A 73 14.88 3.17 -4.43
C THR A 73 14.00 4.38 -4.68
N GLN A 74 13.01 4.58 -3.81
CA GLN A 74 12.02 5.64 -3.91
C GLN A 74 11.31 5.86 -2.58
N ASN A 75 10.59 6.96 -2.46
CA ASN A 75 9.73 7.15 -1.32
C ASN A 75 8.44 6.33 -1.42
N ILE A 76 8.05 5.74 -0.30
CA ILE A 76 6.70 5.29 -0.02
C ILE A 76 5.92 6.47 0.53
N VAL A 77 4.68 6.61 0.10
CA VAL A 77 3.72 7.62 0.56
C VAL A 77 2.53 6.93 1.18
N ILE A 78 2.19 7.34 2.40
CA ILE A 78 1.00 6.89 3.11
C ILE A 78 0.09 8.09 3.29
N LEU A 79 -1.18 7.93 2.96
CA LEU A 79 -2.20 8.96 3.06
C LEU A 79 -3.16 8.64 4.20
N GLU A 80 -3.40 9.61 5.07
CA GLU A 80 -4.55 9.66 5.95
C GLU A 80 -5.61 10.50 5.24
N LEU A 81 -6.78 9.91 5.03
CA LEU A 81 -7.86 10.45 4.21
C LEU A 81 -9.12 10.62 5.06
N ASP A 82 -9.96 11.58 4.68
CA ASP A 82 -11.33 11.72 5.20
C ASP A 82 -12.30 11.58 4.03
N ILE A 83 -12.84 10.38 3.87
CA ILE A 83 -13.70 10.01 2.74
C ILE A 83 -15.16 10.00 3.22
N PRO A 84 -16.10 10.61 2.46
CA PRO A 84 -17.51 10.46 2.74
C PRO A 84 -17.93 9.00 2.79
N GLU A 85 -18.71 8.58 3.77
CA GLU A 85 -19.13 7.19 3.91
C GLU A 85 -19.93 6.68 2.71
N ASP A 86 -20.72 7.56 2.10
CA ASP A 86 -21.53 7.25 0.92
C ASP A 86 -20.69 6.96 -0.34
N ASP A 87 -19.42 7.36 -0.35
CA ASP A 87 -18.47 7.09 -1.46
C ASP A 87 -17.69 5.77 -1.27
N LEU A 88 -17.76 5.17 -0.07
CA LEU A 88 -17.07 3.92 0.23
C LEU A 88 -17.91 2.71 -0.14
N ASN A 89 -17.30 1.79 -0.88
CA ASN A 89 -17.88 0.52 -1.24
C ASN A 89 -17.07 -0.62 -0.62
N ASP A 90 -17.76 -1.66 -0.15
CA ASP A 90 -17.12 -2.86 0.36
C ASP A 90 -16.73 -3.78 -0.81
N ASP A 91 -15.48 -4.23 -0.81
CA ASP A 91 -15.03 -5.22 -1.78
C ASP A 91 -15.24 -6.63 -1.19
N TYR A 92 -16.17 -7.37 -1.79
CA TYR A 92 -16.44 -8.76 -1.44
C TYR A 92 -15.82 -9.75 -2.44
N SER A 93 -15.09 -9.26 -3.45
CA SER A 93 -14.60 -10.10 -4.56
C SER A 93 -13.27 -10.81 -4.28
N CYS A 94 -12.50 -10.35 -3.30
CA CYS A 94 -11.22 -10.95 -2.92
C CYS A 94 -11.33 -11.64 -1.56
N ASP A 95 -11.56 -12.94 -1.55
CA ASP A 95 -11.87 -13.76 -0.37
C ASP A 95 -10.88 -13.68 0.81
N ASN A 96 -9.64 -13.20 0.61
CA ASN A 96 -8.60 -13.20 1.63
C ASN A 96 -8.11 -11.80 2.07
N MET A 97 -8.47 -10.73 1.38
CA MET A 97 -8.11 -9.35 1.75
C MET A 97 -9.33 -8.44 1.91
N SER A 98 -10.50 -8.89 1.52
CA SER A 98 -11.74 -8.13 1.42
C SER A 98 -12.28 -7.61 2.75
N ASN A 99 -11.93 -8.26 3.86
CA ASN A 99 -12.46 -7.85 5.16
C ASN A 99 -11.79 -6.60 5.74
N LEU A 100 -10.66 -6.17 5.19
CA LEU A 100 -9.88 -5.03 5.71
C LEU A 100 -9.92 -3.81 4.80
N ALA A 101 -10.24 -3.98 3.51
CA ALA A 101 -10.24 -2.90 2.54
C ALA A 101 -11.66 -2.50 2.12
N SER A 102 -11.80 -1.26 1.72
CA SER A 102 -12.92 -0.71 0.96
C SER A 102 -12.37 0.03 -0.25
N PHE A 103 -13.23 0.44 -1.17
CA PHE A 103 -12.78 1.19 -2.33
C PHE A 103 -13.73 2.34 -2.66
N THR A 104 -13.21 3.31 -3.42
CA THR A 104 -13.99 4.34 -4.09
C THR A 104 -13.79 4.23 -5.59
N GLU A 105 -14.78 4.67 -6.39
CA GLU A 105 -14.69 4.66 -7.86
C GLU A 105 -13.82 5.79 -8.41
N TYR A 106 -13.40 6.73 -7.58
CA TYR A 106 -12.56 7.87 -7.93
C TYR A 106 -11.71 8.29 -6.72
N PHE A 107 -10.77 9.18 -6.95
CA PHE A 107 -9.96 9.81 -5.92
C PHE A 107 -10.17 11.33 -5.94
N ASP A 108 -10.36 11.93 -4.76
CA ASP A 108 -10.41 13.38 -4.60
C ASP A 108 -9.27 13.84 -3.69
N VAL A 109 -8.42 14.72 -4.20
CA VAL A 109 -7.28 15.27 -3.46
C VAL A 109 -7.70 16.01 -2.18
N SER A 110 -8.92 16.53 -2.12
CA SER A 110 -9.46 17.21 -0.93
C SER A 110 -9.67 16.27 0.26
N TRP A 111 -9.71 14.96 0.05
CA TRP A 111 -9.79 13.96 1.11
C TRP A 111 -8.51 13.84 1.92
N ILE A 112 -7.36 14.26 1.36
CA ILE A 112 -6.07 14.14 2.04
C ILE A 112 -6.03 15.04 3.27
N LYS A 113 -5.83 14.44 4.45
CA LYS A 113 -5.62 15.14 5.72
C LYS A 113 -4.16 15.18 6.10
N LYS A 114 -3.46 14.04 5.95
CA LYS A 114 -2.02 13.94 6.23
C LYS A 114 -1.31 13.10 5.18
N VAL A 115 -0.06 13.40 4.98
CA VAL A 115 0.85 12.67 4.11
C VAL A 115 2.06 12.23 4.93
N TYR A 116 2.33 10.94 4.95
CA TYR A 116 3.50 10.37 5.60
C TYR A 116 4.43 9.78 4.55
N VAL A 117 5.73 9.89 4.77
CA VAL A 117 6.75 9.45 3.82
C VAL A 117 7.85 8.68 4.53
N THR A 118 8.28 7.58 3.92
CA THR A 118 9.49 6.86 4.28
C THR A 118 10.23 6.42 3.01
N GLU A 119 11.56 6.27 3.07
CA GLU A 119 12.36 5.85 1.92
C GLU A 119 12.43 4.32 1.84
N PHE A 120 12.00 3.76 0.72
CA PHE A 120 12.18 2.36 0.37
C PHE A 120 13.48 2.18 -0.43
N ASN A 121 14.35 1.29 0.04
CA ASN A 121 15.58 0.95 -0.67
C ASN A 121 15.32 -0.24 -1.60
N ALA A 122 15.73 -0.15 -2.88
CA ALA A 122 15.59 -1.22 -3.86
C ALA A 122 16.20 -2.56 -3.40
N MET A 123 17.20 -2.54 -2.51
CA MET A 123 17.78 -3.76 -1.92
C MET A 123 16.77 -4.56 -1.07
N TYR A 124 15.67 -3.95 -0.64
CA TYR A 124 14.61 -4.63 0.10
C TYR A 124 13.68 -5.45 -0.81
N SER A 125 13.65 -5.15 -2.11
CA SER A 125 12.70 -5.77 -3.06
C SER A 125 12.66 -7.30 -2.98
N PRO A 126 13.80 -8.04 -2.95
CA PRO A 126 13.76 -9.49 -2.89
C PRO A 126 13.07 -10.06 -1.64
N PHE A 127 13.08 -9.29 -0.53
CA PHE A 127 12.56 -9.73 0.77
C PHE A 127 11.11 -9.31 1.00
N CYS A 128 10.60 -8.37 0.19
CA CYS A 128 9.25 -7.83 0.32
C CYS A 128 8.29 -8.40 -0.74
N LEU A 129 8.78 -9.21 -1.68
CA LEU A 129 7.92 -9.84 -2.68
C LEU A 129 7.09 -10.96 -2.04
N PRO A 130 5.79 -11.04 -2.32
CA PRO A 130 4.97 -12.12 -1.83
C PRO A 130 5.46 -13.47 -2.38
N SER A 131 5.25 -14.55 -1.62
CA SER A 131 5.62 -15.90 -2.03
C SER A 131 4.92 -16.28 -3.33
N LEU A 132 5.68 -16.91 -4.24
CA LEU A 132 5.17 -17.43 -5.51
C LEU A 132 4.11 -18.55 -5.38
N ASP A 133 3.89 -19.06 -4.17
CA ASP A 133 2.84 -20.03 -3.90
C ASP A 133 1.43 -19.41 -3.96
N ASN A 134 1.34 -18.09 -4.11
CA ASN A 134 0.06 -17.41 -4.33
C ASN A 134 -0.35 -17.54 -5.80
N PRO A 135 -1.44 -18.27 -6.13
CA PRO A 135 -1.87 -18.52 -7.52
C PRO A 135 -2.24 -17.26 -8.30
N ASN A 136 -2.44 -16.13 -7.63
CA ASN A 136 -2.74 -14.85 -8.26
C ASN A 136 -1.49 -14.11 -8.79
N MET A 137 -0.31 -14.70 -8.63
CA MET A 137 0.99 -14.11 -9.03
C MET A 137 1.49 -14.61 -10.40
N ASN A 138 0.62 -15.11 -11.26
CA ASN A 138 0.97 -15.73 -12.56
C ASN A 138 1.55 -14.77 -13.62
N TYR A 139 1.81 -13.50 -13.29
CA TYR A 139 2.27 -12.48 -14.23
C TYR A 139 3.66 -11.93 -13.90
N LEU A 140 4.41 -12.59 -13.02
CA LEU A 140 5.77 -12.19 -12.74
C LEU A 140 6.69 -12.64 -13.89
N ASP A 141 7.50 -11.72 -14.37
CA ASP A 141 8.63 -12.00 -15.24
C ASP A 141 9.55 -13.08 -14.59
N GLU A 142 10.18 -13.95 -15.40
CA GLU A 142 11.10 -15.01 -14.95
C GLU A 142 12.19 -14.50 -14.00
N SER A 143 12.61 -13.25 -14.14
CA SER A 143 13.57 -12.59 -13.23
C SER A 143 13.03 -12.40 -11.83
N LEU A 144 11.75 -12.08 -11.68
CA LEU A 144 11.07 -11.96 -10.39
C LEU A 144 10.81 -13.32 -9.77
N GLU A 145 10.54 -14.36 -10.57
CA GLU A 145 10.44 -15.73 -10.09
C GLU A 145 11.75 -16.24 -9.47
N LEU A 146 12.89 -15.93 -10.11
CA LEU A 146 14.21 -16.29 -9.59
C LEU A 146 14.54 -15.57 -8.28
N LEU A 147 14.19 -14.27 -8.19
CA LEU A 147 14.35 -13.49 -6.97
C LEU A 147 13.47 -14.03 -5.83
N ALA A 148 12.20 -14.31 -6.09
CA ALA A 148 11.29 -14.84 -5.09
C ALA A 148 11.71 -16.25 -4.62
N LYS A 149 12.21 -17.11 -5.51
CA LYS A 149 12.80 -18.42 -5.14
C LYS A 149 14.04 -18.28 -4.24
N SER A 150 14.88 -17.28 -4.47
CA SER A 150 16.05 -17.03 -3.62
C SER A 150 15.67 -16.56 -2.21
N VAL A 151 14.56 -15.85 -2.07
CA VAL A 151 14.02 -15.38 -0.78
C VAL A 151 13.40 -16.51 0.03
N GLN A 152 12.75 -17.49 -0.61
CA GLN A 152 12.16 -18.65 0.07
C GLN A 152 13.18 -19.54 0.80
N GLN A 153 14.49 -19.41 0.49
CA GLN A 153 15.56 -20.19 1.11
C GLN A 153 16.18 -19.52 2.36
N SER A 154 15.79 -18.30 2.67
CA SER A 154 16.26 -17.57 3.85
C SER A 154 15.12 -17.45 4.89
N ASP A 155 15.46 -17.11 6.15
CA ASP A 155 14.50 -16.78 7.20
C ASP A 155 13.71 -15.48 6.86
N SER A 156 12.98 -15.54 5.74
CA SER A 156 12.45 -14.41 5.00
C SER A 156 11.40 -13.59 5.79
N ILE A 157 10.65 -14.24 6.69
CA ILE A 157 9.63 -13.55 7.50
C ILE A 157 10.28 -12.56 8.46
N GLN A 158 11.36 -12.97 9.15
CA GLN A 158 12.05 -12.08 10.09
C GLN A 158 12.69 -10.90 9.36
N VAL A 159 13.33 -11.15 8.21
CA VAL A 159 13.92 -10.06 7.40
C VAL A 159 12.85 -9.09 6.90
N PHE A 160 11.67 -9.60 6.49
CA PHE A 160 10.55 -8.75 6.11
C PHE A 160 10.07 -7.90 7.30
N CYS A 161 9.90 -8.49 8.48
CA CYS A 161 9.53 -7.75 9.69
C CYS A 161 10.55 -6.66 10.05
N ASP A 162 11.85 -6.99 9.99
CA ASP A 162 12.94 -6.02 10.26
C ASP A 162 12.92 -4.84 9.25
N ILE A 163 12.59 -5.11 7.98
CA ILE A 163 12.41 -4.07 6.96
C ILE A 163 11.19 -3.20 7.31
N MET A 164 10.06 -3.81 7.64
CA MET A 164 8.84 -3.10 8.01
C MET A 164 9.06 -2.20 9.22
N ASP A 165 9.75 -2.71 10.25
CA ASP A 165 10.10 -1.94 11.45
C ASP A 165 11.03 -0.77 11.11
N THR A 166 11.99 -0.99 10.21
CA THR A 166 12.90 0.07 9.72
C THR A 166 12.13 1.15 8.98
N LEU A 167 11.24 0.77 8.07
CA LEU A 167 10.42 1.71 7.30
C LEU A 167 9.47 2.51 8.22
N ALA A 168 8.81 1.82 9.15
CA ALA A 168 7.91 2.43 10.12
C ALA A 168 8.64 3.42 11.04
N GLY A 169 9.84 3.07 11.53
CA GLY A 169 10.67 3.92 12.39
C GLY A 169 11.21 5.19 11.70
N ASN A 170 11.21 5.22 10.37
CA ASN A 170 11.66 6.36 9.57
C ASN A 170 10.53 7.16 8.92
N ILE A 171 9.28 6.87 9.26
CA ILE A 171 8.12 7.63 8.75
C ILE A 171 8.18 9.08 9.24
N THR A 172 7.97 10.01 8.31
CA THR A 172 7.89 11.45 8.58
C THR A 172 6.64 12.04 7.95
N GLU A 173 5.94 12.89 8.70
CA GLU A 173 4.82 13.67 8.15
C GLU A 173 5.35 14.78 7.23
N LYS A 174 4.72 14.98 6.08
CA LYS A 174 5.05 16.00 5.09
C LYS A 174 3.83 16.87 4.76
N ASP A 175 4.08 18.12 4.47
CA ASP A 175 3.02 19.01 3.94
C ASP A 175 2.68 18.57 2.50
N LEU A 176 1.39 18.38 2.22
CA LEU A 176 0.88 18.05 0.88
C LEU A 176 1.40 19.05 -0.18
N LYS A 177 1.53 20.32 0.19
CA LYS A 177 2.08 21.37 -0.71
C LYS A 177 3.48 21.10 -1.21
N SER A 178 4.24 20.23 -0.52
CA SER A 178 5.58 19.85 -1.00
C SER A 178 5.55 18.93 -2.22
N PHE A 179 4.37 18.42 -2.59
CA PHE A 179 4.15 17.54 -3.74
C PHE A 179 3.41 18.21 -4.90
N LEU A 180 2.75 19.35 -4.64
CA LEU A 180 2.04 20.17 -5.63
C LEU A 180 2.95 21.24 -6.23
#